data_3bb6a036f447c26518a8548111587d10
#
_entry.id   3bb6a036f447c26518a8548111587d10
#
_cell.length_a   1.000
_cell.length_b   1.000
_cell.length_c   1.000
_cell.angle_alpha   90.00
_cell.angle_beta   90.00
_cell.angle_gamma   90.00
#
_symmetry.space_group_name_H-M   'P 1'
#
loop_
_entity.id
_entity.type
_entity.pdbx_description
1 polymer ?
#
loop_
_entity_poly.entity_id
_entity_poly.type
_entity_poly.pdbx_seq_one_letter_code
_entity_poly.pdbx_strand_id
1 'polypeptide(L)'
;VKNSPLKKTKILVVDHHLTNRRTTTAFLTLQGYQVFESESGTRSLGQVKEINPDLILLETKLPGLNGFEVCRRLKEESLLIPLIFLTVSQEPFSRIEAIKAGCDDFFHQPFDPLELSRRVRSLAPPKRESENVDHVQQVLISLANVAESHDLSTGDHCKRCAGLAQAFGKFLKLSEDDMKILKLGGFIHDVGKIGIPDEILQKVNPHTPEEWEIMKQHVIIGEKICQPVPSLQGILPIIRSHHERWDGSGYPDGLKGDKIPYLAQIFQMIDIYDALISERPYKTAFSTDKALQIMAQEAEKGWRNPEIVSQFIRFIRSRVAVRSAESPLKMAQTRK
;
A
#
# COMPACT_ATOMS: atom_id res chain seq x y z
N VAL A 1 -0.35 -20.34 -8.41
CA VAL A 1 -0.28 -19.48 -7.22
C VAL A 1 0.68 -20.16 -6.25
N LYS A 2 1.96 -19.80 -6.23
CA LYS A 2 2.89 -20.20 -5.17
C LYS A 2 2.61 -19.30 -4.00
N ASN A 3 2.03 -19.84 -2.91
CA ASN A 3 1.96 -19.19 -1.61
C ASN A 3 3.38 -18.80 -1.18
N SER A 4 3.69 -17.52 -1.21
CA SER A 4 4.83 -17.00 -0.46
C SER A 4 4.56 -17.29 1.02
N PRO A 5 5.48 -17.89 1.79
CA PRO A 5 5.23 -18.20 3.18
C PRO A 5 4.93 -16.90 3.93
N LEU A 6 3.75 -16.84 4.56
CA LEU A 6 3.35 -15.74 5.44
C LEU A 6 4.46 -15.48 6.45
N LYS A 7 4.98 -14.27 6.47
CA LYS A 7 6.05 -13.86 7.39
C LYS A 7 5.46 -13.82 8.80
N LYS A 8 5.78 -14.82 9.63
CA LYS A 8 5.25 -14.93 10.98
C LYS A 8 5.75 -13.78 11.87
N THR A 9 4.87 -13.26 12.73
CA THR A 9 5.25 -12.29 13.77
C THR A 9 6.32 -12.90 14.65
N LYS A 10 7.44 -12.20 14.81
CA LYS A 10 8.62 -12.65 15.54
C LYS A 10 8.58 -12.14 16.97
N ILE A 11 8.69 -13.04 17.93
CA ILE A 11 8.74 -12.70 19.35
C ILE A 11 10.08 -13.18 19.93
N LEU A 12 10.79 -12.31 20.65
CA LEU A 12 11.97 -12.68 21.40
C LEU A 12 11.60 -12.85 22.87
N VAL A 13 11.81 -14.06 23.41
CA VAL A 13 11.60 -14.38 24.83
C VAL A 13 12.96 -14.40 25.52
N VAL A 14 13.14 -13.51 26.48
CA VAL A 14 14.38 -13.35 27.26
C VAL A 14 14.10 -13.73 28.72
N ASP A 15 14.54 -14.89 29.13
CA ASP A 15 14.38 -15.42 30.49
C ASP A 15 15.54 -16.36 30.81
N HIS A 16 16.19 -16.18 31.97
CA HIS A 16 17.30 -17.03 32.36
C HIS A 16 16.85 -18.41 32.86
N HIS A 17 15.61 -18.54 33.33
CA HIS A 17 15.04 -19.81 33.75
C HIS A 17 14.59 -20.63 32.55
N LEU A 18 15.27 -21.74 32.30
CA LEU A 18 15.01 -22.59 31.15
C LEU A 18 13.55 -23.05 31.06
N THR A 19 12.95 -23.45 32.19
CA THR A 19 11.56 -23.92 32.25
C THR A 19 10.58 -22.84 31.83
N ASN A 20 10.68 -21.62 32.41
CA ASN A 20 9.80 -20.50 32.10
C ASN A 20 9.95 -20.11 30.62
N ARG A 21 11.18 -19.99 30.14
CA ARG A 21 11.48 -19.63 28.75
C ARG A 21 10.84 -20.62 27.78
N ARG A 22 11.05 -21.93 27.99
CA ARG A 22 10.47 -22.97 27.12
C ARG A 22 8.95 -23.04 27.18
N THR A 23 8.34 -22.88 28.36
CA THR A 23 6.89 -22.87 28.51
C THR A 23 6.28 -21.71 27.74
N THR A 24 6.83 -20.51 27.89
CA THR A 24 6.38 -19.31 27.18
C THR A 24 6.58 -19.45 25.67
N THR A 25 7.73 -19.98 25.25
CA THR A 25 8.04 -20.26 23.84
C THR A 25 7.06 -21.25 23.23
N ALA A 26 6.82 -22.37 23.89
CA ALA A 26 5.89 -23.40 23.40
C ALA A 26 4.47 -22.86 23.26
N PHE A 27 4.00 -22.12 24.27
CA PHE A 27 2.68 -21.49 24.27
C PHE A 27 2.48 -20.53 23.09
N LEU A 28 3.43 -19.63 22.86
CA LEU A 28 3.36 -18.64 21.77
C LEU A 28 3.52 -19.31 20.39
N THR A 29 4.37 -20.34 20.30
CA THR A 29 4.54 -21.11 19.05
C THR A 29 3.25 -21.81 18.65
N LEU A 30 2.51 -22.40 19.60
CA LEU A 30 1.18 -22.98 19.36
C LEU A 30 0.15 -21.95 18.85
N GLN A 31 0.33 -20.68 19.17
CA GLN A 31 -0.50 -19.58 18.68
C GLN A 31 -0.06 -19.04 17.30
N GLY A 32 0.95 -19.66 16.68
CA GLY A 32 1.39 -19.34 15.33
C GLY A 32 2.51 -18.29 15.23
N TYR A 33 3.05 -17.81 16.37
CA TYR A 33 4.20 -16.91 16.38
C TYR A 33 5.50 -17.63 16.04
N GLN A 34 6.47 -16.89 15.48
CA GLN A 34 7.85 -17.35 15.37
C GLN A 34 8.61 -16.87 16.60
N VAL A 35 8.97 -17.79 17.48
CA VAL A 35 9.58 -17.42 18.77
C VAL A 35 11.07 -17.71 18.77
N PHE A 36 11.84 -16.76 19.27
CA PHE A 36 13.28 -16.83 19.50
C PHE A 36 13.55 -16.75 21.00
N GLU A 37 14.60 -17.43 21.45
CA GLU A 37 14.96 -17.49 22.87
C GLU A 37 16.29 -16.81 23.16
N SER A 38 16.37 -16.15 24.32
CA SER A 38 17.60 -15.65 24.90
C SER A 38 17.66 -15.97 26.39
N GLU A 39 18.82 -16.32 26.88
CA GLU A 39 19.04 -16.68 28.29
C GLU A 39 19.63 -15.54 29.10
N SER A 40 20.07 -14.44 28.47
CA SER A 40 20.72 -13.32 29.15
C SER A 40 20.41 -11.98 28.46
N GLY A 41 20.47 -10.90 29.26
CA GLY A 41 20.25 -9.55 28.75
C GLY A 41 21.31 -9.10 27.74
N THR A 42 22.57 -9.47 27.95
CA THR A 42 23.65 -9.10 27.02
C THR A 42 23.47 -9.74 25.65
N ARG A 43 23.11 -11.04 25.62
CA ARG A 43 22.86 -11.76 24.37
C ARG A 43 21.66 -11.23 23.64
N SER A 44 20.59 -10.86 24.36
CA SER A 44 19.36 -10.35 23.77
C SER A 44 19.57 -9.07 22.98
N LEU A 45 20.43 -8.15 23.40
CA LEU A 45 20.75 -6.91 22.68
C LEU A 45 21.33 -7.19 21.28
N GLY A 46 22.23 -8.16 21.14
CA GLY A 46 22.74 -8.58 19.84
C GLY A 46 21.67 -9.24 18.97
N GLN A 47 20.89 -10.14 19.57
CA GLN A 47 19.82 -10.85 18.87
C GLN A 47 18.70 -9.92 18.38
N VAL A 48 18.38 -8.85 19.09
CA VAL A 48 17.38 -7.86 18.62
C VAL A 48 17.81 -7.27 17.28
N LYS A 49 19.08 -6.95 17.08
CA LYS A 49 19.59 -6.39 15.82
C LYS A 49 19.55 -7.40 14.66
N GLU A 50 19.82 -8.68 14.96
CA GLU A 50 19.84 -9.74 13.96
C GLU A 50 18.44 -10.23 13.57
N ILE A 51 17.55 -10.42 14.57
CA ILE A 51 16.23 -11.01 14.42
C ILE A 51 15.23 -9.97 13.95
N ASN A 52 15.37 -8.73 14.42
CA ASN A 52 14.39 -7.65 14.31
C ASN A 52 13.00 -8.13 14.76
N PRO A 53 12.82 -8.42 16.08
CA PRO A 53 11.56 -8.96 16.58
C PRO A 53 10.45 -7.90 16.59
N ASP A 54 9.22 -8.35 16.54
CA ASP A 54 8.02 -7.52 16.60
C ASP A 54 7.54 -7.28 18.02
N LEU A 55 8.01 -8.08 18.96
CA LEU A 55 7.73 -7.98 20.39
C LEU A 55 8.87 -8.63 21.18
N ILE A 56 9.18 -8.06 22.32
CA ILE A 56 10.14 -8.64 23.29
C ILE A 56 9.40 -8.96 24.59
N LEU A 57 9.47 -10.19 25.05
CA LEU A 57 9.10 -10.60 26.41
C LEU A 57 10.39 -10.71 27.23
N LEU A 58 10.51 -9.93 28.28
CA LEU A 58 11.78 -9.73 28.98
C LEU A 58 11.62 -9.94 30.49
N GLU A 59 12.35 -10.92 31.03
CA GLU A 59 12.46 -11.09 32.48
C GLU A 59 13.24 -9.92 33.11
N THR A 60 12.76 -9.42 34.22
CA THR A 60 13.38 -8.29 34.94
C THR A 60 14.69 -8.70 35.61
N LYS A 61 14.74 -9.87 36.24
CA LYS A 61 15.90 -10.40 36.96
C LYS A 61 16.73 -11.30 36.04
N LEU A 62 17.66 -10.70 35.28
CA LEU A 62 18.58 -11.43 34.44
C LEU A 62 19.99 -11.41 35.00
N PRO A 63 20.80 -12.47 34.84
CA PRO A 63 22.20 -12.46 35.26
C PRO A 63 23.01 -11.48 34.39
N GLY A 64 23.90 -10.74 35.05
CA GLY A 64 24.74 -9.72 34.42
C GLY A 64 23.97 -8.44 34.14
N LEU A 65 23.50 -8.23 32.91
CA LEU A 65 22.70 -7.06 32.55
C LEU A 65 21.24 -7.31 32.86
N ASN A 66 20.67 -6.57 33.84
CA ASN A 66 19.26 -6.75 34.22
C ASN A 66 18.27 -6.27 33.14
N GLY A 67 17.01 -6.74 33.21
CA GLY A 67 16.01 -6.46 32.23
C GLY A 67 15.68 -4.97 32.06
N PHE A 68 15.70 -4.19 33.16
CA PHE A 68 15.42 -2.75 33.08
C PHE A 68 16.49 -2.01 32.29
N GLU A 69 17.76 -2.41 32.45
CA GLU A 69 18.87 -1.83 31.69
C GLU A 69 18.81 -2.24 30.20
N VAL A 70 18.43 -3.49 29.91
CA VAL A 70 18.18 -3.94 28.54
C VAL A 70 17.10 -3.07 27.89
N CYS A 71 15.97 -2.87 28.59
CA CYS A 71 14.86 -2.06 28.11
C CYS A 71 15.31 -0.62 27.80
N ARG A 72 16.03 0.04 28.73
CA ARG A 72 16.52 1.41 28.54
C ARG A 72 17.40 1.52 27.30
N ARG A 73 18.38 0.64 27.13
CA ARG A 73 19.27 0.64 25.95
C ARG A 73 18.53 0.45 24.65
N LEU A 74 17.54 -0.44 24.61
CA LEU A 74 16.71 -0.64 23.42
C LEU A 74 15.88 0.61 23.07
N LYS A 75 15.34 1.30 24.09
CA LYS A 75 14.56 2.53 23.87
C LYS A 75 15.45 3.73 23.53
N GLU A 76 16.66 3.82 24.06
CA GLU A 76 17.69 4.83 23.70
C GLU A 76 18.14 4.70 22.25
N GLU A 77 18.24 3.48 21.72
CA GLU A 77 18.52 3.22 20.30
C GLU A 77 17.30 3.55 19.39
N SER A 78 16.25 4.19 19.93
CA SER A 78 15.02 4.57 19.20
C SER A 78 14.30 3.38 18.55
N LEU A 79 14.48 2.19 19.08
CA LEU A 79 13.78 1.01 18.61
C LEU A 79 12.34 1.01 19.13
N LEU A 80 11.38 1.21 18.25
CA LEU A 80 9.92 1.22 18.55
C LEU A 80 9.36 -0.20 18.74
N ILE A 81 10.18 -1.16 19.19
CA ILE A 81 9.75 -2.53 19.43
C ILE A 81 9.00 -2.58 20.77
N PRO A 82 7.74 -3.04 20.79
CA PRO A 82 7.01 -3.24 22.03
C PRO A 82 7.74 -4.21 22.96
N LEU A 83 7.71 -3.90 24.26
CA LEU A 83 8.39 -4.68 25.28
C LEU A 83 7.46 -4.93 26.47
N ILE A 84 7.28 -6.20 26.80
CA ILE A 84 6.54 -6.66 27.99
C ILE A 84 7.51 -7.24 28.99
N PHE A 85 7.49 -6.73 30.22
CA PHE A 85 8.22 -7.38 31.31
C PHE A 85 7.48 -8.60 31.86
N LEU A 86 8.20 -9.69 32.06
CA LEU A 86 7.78 -10.86 32.81
C LEU A 86 8.59 -10.92 34.12
N THR A 87 7.95 -10.94 35.26
CA THR A 87 8.67 -10.95 36.54
C THR A 87 8.04 -11.88 37.58
N VAL A 88 8.88 -12.50 38.36
CA VAL A 88 8.47 -13.26 39.56
C VAL A 88 8.39 -12.38 40.82
N SER A 89 8.84 -11.14 40.76
CA SER A 89 8.86 -10.22 41.90
C SER A 89 7.49 -9.54 42.08
N GLN A 90 6.95 -9.62 43.30
CA GLN A 90 5.69 -8.95 43.70
C GLN A 90 5.95 -7.56 44.34
N GLU A 91 7.17 -7.07 44.34
CA GLU A 91 7.50 -5.78 44.95
C GLU A 91 6.88 -4.61 44.16
N PRO A 92 6.18 -3.67 44.83
CA PRO A 92 5.59 -2.50 44.19
C PRO A 92 6.61 -1.62 43.45
N PHE A 93 7.84 -1.64 43.87
CA PHE A 93 8.93 -0.86 43.28
C PHE A 93 9.28 -1.27 41.86
N SER A 94 9.15 -2.55 41.54
CA SER A 94 9.47 -3.08 40.21
C SER A 94 8.54 -2.55 39.10
N ARG A 95 7.29 -2.20 39.41
CA ARG A 95 6.33 -1.62 38.44
C ARG A 95 6.71 -0.18 38.07
N ILE A 96 7.14 0.61 39.04
CA ILE A 96 7.58 2.00 38.81
C ILE A 96 8.87 2.02 37.98
N GLU A 97 9.82 1.11 38.28
CA GLU A 97 11.04 0.97 37.49
C GLU A 97 10.74 0.51 36.03
N ALA A 98 9.81 -0.39 35.85
CA ALA A 98 9.37 -0.84 34.54
C ALA A 98 8.84 0.33 33.68
N ILE A 99 7.97 1.16 34.25
CA ILE A 99 7.43 2.36 33.58
C ILE A 99 8.56 3.35 33.26
N LYS A 100 9.48 3.59 34.21
CA LYS A 100 10.65 4.48 34.00
C LYS A 100 11.60 3.96 32.93
N ALA A 101 11.72 2.63 32.78
CA ALA A 101 12.52 2.01 31.74
C ALA A 101 11.86 2.08 30.35
N GLY A 102 10.57 2.47 30.25
CA GLY A 102 9.87 2.65 29.00
C GLY A 102 9.24 1.38 28.43
N CYS A 103 8.89 0.40 29.31
CA CYS A 103 8.15 -0.79 28.84
C CYS A 103 6.71 -0.45 28.45
N ASP A 104 6.13 -1.28 27.60
CA ASP A 104 4.77 -1.11 27.10
C ASP A 104 3.75 -1.86 27.96
N ASP A 105 4.19 -2.93 28.65
CA ASP A 105 3.35 -3.68 29.60
C ASP A 105 4.20 -4.48 30.60
N PHE A 106 3.52 -5.09 31.58
CA PHE A 106 4.18 -5.76 32.69
C PHE A 106 3.30 -6.90 33.26
N PHE A 107 3.89 -8.09 33.43
CA PHE A 107 3.22 -9.28 33.95
C PHE A 107 3.94 -9.91 35.12
N HIS A 108 3.19 -10.33 36.14
CA HIS A 108 3.70 -11.19 37.19
C HIS A 108 3.61 -12.66 36.80
N GLN A 109 4.67 -13.42 37.07
CA GLN A 109 4.67 -14.87 36.98
C GLN A 109 4.26 -15.51 38.32
N PRO A 110 3.42 -16.57 38.32
CA PRO A 110 2.77 -17.17 37.16
C PRO A 110 1.65 -16.28 36.62
N PHE A 111 1.57 -16.14 35.30
CA PHE A 111 0.54 -15.37 34.62
C PHE A 111 -0.54 -16.28 34.02
N ASP A 112 -1.74 -15.75 33.80
CA ASP A 112 -2.78 -16.40 33.03
C ASP A 112 -2.34 -16.41 31.54
N PRO A 113 -2.21 -17.61 30.92
CA PRO A 113 -1.85 -17.73 29.51
C PRO A 113 -2.81 -16.97 28.58
N LEU A 114 -4.09 -16.91 28.90
CA LEU A 114 -5.09 -16.19 28.09
C LEU A 114 -4.87 -14.67 28.16
N GLU A 115 -4.51 -14.16 29.32
CA GLU A 115 -4.20 -12.74 29.52
C GLU A 115 -2.94 -12.35 28.74
N LEU A 116 -1.86 -13.14 28.85
CA LEU A 116 -0.65 -12.94 28.07
C LEU A 116 -0.94 -12.97 26.57
N SER A 117 -1.73 -13.95 26.11
CA SER A 117 -2.14 -14.06 24.71
C SER A 117 -2.83 -12.80 24.19
N ARG A 118 -3.76 -12.25 24.97
CA ARG A 118 -4.49 -11.01 24.60
C ARG A 118 -3.55 -9.81 24.47
N ARG A 119 -2.60 -9.67 25.40
CA ARG A 119 -1.63 -8.57 25.38
C ARG A 119 -0.63 -8.69 24.26
N VAL A 120 -0.08 -9.89 24.05
CA VAL A 120 0.79 -10.16 22.92
C VAL A 120 0.08 -9.84 21.60
N ARG A 121 -1.17 -10.26 21.44
CA ARG A 121 -1.96 -9.96 20.24
C ARG A 121 -2.25 -8.47 20.07
N SER A 122 -2.39 -7.72 21.16
CA SER A 122 -2.61 -6.27 21.12
C SER A 122 -1.36 -5.49 20.71
N LEU A 123 -0.17 -5.90 21.19
CA LEU A 123 1.09 -5.20 20.97
C LEU A 123 1.84 -5.70 19.72
N ALA A 124 1.71 -6.97 19.40
CA ALA A 124 2.27 -7.59 18.21
C ALA A 124 1.20 -8.47 17.57
N PRO A 125 0.21 -7.89 16.90
CA PRO A 125 -0.80 -8.67 16.21
C PRO A 125 -0.10 -9.63 15.24
N PRO A 126 -0.64 -10.86 15.05
CA PRO A 126 -0.09 -11.79 14.08
C PRO A 126 0.04 -11.06 12.76
N LYS A 127 1.26 -10.95 12.24
CA LYS A 127 1.49 -10.31 10.94
C LYS A 127 0.80 -11.13 9.87
N ARG A 128 -0.40 -10.78 9.57
CA ARG A 128 -0.93 -10.88 8.23
C ARG A 128 -0.39 -9.65 7.51
N GLU A 129 0.85 -9.72 7.03
CA GLU A 129 1.50 -8.60 6.33
C GLU A 129 0.66 -8.09 5.14
N SER A 130 -0.21 -8.93 4.59
CA SER A 130 -1.19 -8.53 3.59
C SER A 130 -2.37 -7.75 4.19
N GLU A 131 -2.88 -8.11 5.38
CA GLU A 131 -4.15 -7.54 5.86
C GLU A 131 -4.05 -6.08 6.31
N ASN A 132 -2.95 -5.62 6.90
CA ASN A 132 -2.82 -4.21 7.29
C ASN A 132 -2.50 -3.32 6.08
N VAL A 133 -1.63 -3.78 5.19
CA VAL A 133 -1.35 -3.08 3.92
C VAL A 133 -2.60 -3.12 3.04
N ASP A 134 -3.27 -4.28 2.93
CA ASP A 134 -4.53 -4.43 2.21
C ASP A 134 -5.64 -3.59 2.85
N HIS A 135 -5.69 -3.47 4.19
CA HIS A 135 -6.73 -2.69 4.87
C HIS A 135 -6.60 -1.20 4.62
N VAL A 136 -5.40 -0.63 4.74
CA VAL A 136 -5.14 0.78 4.42
C VAL A 136 -5.38 1.05 2.94
N GLN A 137 -4.92 0.16 2.06
CA GLN A 137 -5.18 0.27 0.62
C GLN A 137 -6.68 0.19 0.32
N GLN A 138 -7.43 -0.73 0.95
CA GLN A 138 -8.88 -0.84 0.77
C GLN A 138 -9.65 0.37 1.28
N VAL A 139 -9.24 0.96 2.41
CA VAL A 139 -9.82 2.23 2.90
C VAL A 139 -9.60 3.34 1.89
N LEU A 140 -8.39 3.48 1.36
CA LEU A 140 -8.07 4.51 0.36
C LEU A 140 -8.77 4.26 -0.97
N ILE A 141 -8.89 3.01 -1.41
CA ILE A 141 -9.69 2.64 -2.58
C ILE A 141 -11.17 3.01 -2.35
N SER A 142 -11.69 2.77 -1.15
CA SER A 142 -13.07 3.14 -0.80
C SER A 142 -13.27 4.65 -0.81
N LEU A 143 -12.31 5.42 -0.28
CA LEU A 143 -12.33 6.89 -0.33
C LEU A 143 -12.22 7.41 -1.77
N ALA A 144 -11.36 6.81 -2.60
CA ALA A 144 -11.26 7.16 -4.01
C ALA A 144 -12.57 6.87 -4.78
N ASN A 145 -13.22 5.73 -4.49
CA ASN A 145 -14.53 5.41 -5.06
C ASN A 145 -15.62 6.41 -4.60
N VAL A 146 -15.57 6.88 -3.35
CA VAL A 146 -16.48 7.94 -2.87
C VAL A 146 -16.21 9.22 -3.64
N ALA A 147 -14.96 9.66 -3.76
CA ALA A 147 -14.60 10.84 -4.54
C ALA A 147 -15.04 10.72 -6.02
N GLU A 148 -14.86 9.53 -6.62
CA GLU A 148 -15.32 9.24 -7.98
C GLU A 148 -16.86 9.27 -8.10
N SER A 149 -17.60 8.83 -7.08
CA SER A 149 -19.06 8.88 -7.09
C SER A 149 -19.64 10.29 -7.02
N HIS A 150 -18.86 11.25 -6.52
CA HIS A 150 -19.16 12.67 -6.52
C HIS A 150 -18.75 13.35 -7.84
N ASP A 151 -17.81 12.76 -8.59
CA ASP A 151 -17.51 13.19 -9.96
C ASP A 151 -18.59 12.62 -10.90
N LEU A 152 -19.04 13.40 -11.87
CA LEU A 152 -20.02 12.99 -12.89
C LEU A 152 -19.52 11.84 -13.79
N SER A 153 -18.39 11.22 -13.45
CA SER A 153 -17.87 10.03 -14.11
C SER A 153 -18.59 8.76 -13.64
N THR A 154 -18.82 7.83 -14.52
CA THR A 154 -19.52 6.56 -14.22
C THR A 154 -18.69 5.67 -13.30
N GLY A 155 -19.26 5.25 -12.17
CA GLY A 155 -18.70 4.61 -11.00
C GLY A 155 -17.91 3.30 -11.13
N ASP A 156 -17.26 3.03 -12.25
CA ASP A 156 -16.37 1.88 -12.48
C ASP A 156 -15.05 2.28 -13.17
N HIS A 157 -14.77 3.57 -13.32
CA HIS A 157 -13.56 4.08 -13.96
C HIS A 157 -12.29 3.54 -13.28
N CYS A 158 -12.18 3.69 -11.97
CA CYS A 158 -11.03 3.19 -11.21
C CYS A 158 -10.79 1.69 -11.41
N LYS A 159 -11.85 0.87 -11.44
CA LYS A 159 -11.73 -0.58 -11.69
C LYS A 159 -11.28 -0.87 -13.12
N ARG A 160 -11.83 -0.14 -14.11
CA ARG A 160 -11.42 -0.30 -15.52
C ARG A 160 -9.96 0.10 -15.71
N CYS A 161 -9.54 1.23 -15.14
CA CYS A 161 -8.14 1.67 -15.16
C CYS A 161 -7.20 0.66 -14.51
N ALA A 162 -7.54 0.13 -13.33
CA ALA A 162 -6.74 -0.90 -12.66
C ALA A 162 -6.61 -2.18 -13.50
N GLY A 163 -7.70 -2.62 -14.14
CA GLY A 163 -7.70 -3.78 -15.04
C GLY A 163 -6.87 -3.56 -16.31
N LEU A 164 -6.97 -2.38 -16.92
CA LEU A 164 -6.14 -2.01 -18.08
C LEU A 164 -4.68 -1.87 -17.70
N ALA A 165 -4.38 -1.28 -16.54
CA ALA A 165 -3.02 -1.12 -16.01
C ALA A 165 -2.31 -2.46 -15.86
N GLN A 166 -2.98 -3.44 -15.26
CA GLN A 166 -2.44 -4.79 -15.11
C GLN A 166 -2.19 -5.46 -16.47
N ALA A 167 -3.14 -5.31 -17.41
CA ALA A 167 -3.03 -5.93 -18.72
C ALA A 167 -1.94 -5.27 -19.60
N PHE A 168 -1.83 -3.95 -19.57
CA PHE A 168 -0.83 -3.22 -20.34
C PHE A 168 0.56 -3.39 -19.73
N GLY A 169 0.70 -3.38 -18.40
CA GLY A 169 1.96 -3.69 -17.73
C GLY A 169 2.49 -5.08 -18.09
N LYS A 170 1.61 -6.08 -18.17
CA LYS A 170 1.97 -7.43 -18.64
C LYS A 170 2.43 -7.43 -20.09
N PHE A 171 1.76 -6.68 -20.97
CA PHE A 171 2.15 -6.53 -22.38
C PHE A 171 3.54 -5.88 -22.52
N LEU A 172 3.84 -4.89 -21.69
CA LEU A 172 5.14 -4.22 -21.62
C LEU A 172 6.21 -5.06 -20.90
N LYS A 173 5.87 -6.21 -20.35
CA LYS A 173 6.74 -7.09 -19.54
C LYS A 173 7.36 -6.36 -18.33
N LEU A 174 6.59 -5.51 -17.68
CA LEU A 174 7.02 -4.82 -16.47
C LEU A 174 7.25 -5.82 -15.32
N SER A 175 8.01 -5.40 -14.32
CA SER A 175 8.21 -6.17 -13.10
C SER A 175 6.89 -6.39 -12.35
N GLU A 176 6.81 -7.42 -11.52
CA GLU A 176 5.61 -7.66 -10.69
C GLU A 176 5.31 -6.47 -9.77
N ASP A 177 6.34 -5.79 -9.29
CA ASP A 177 6.18 -4.64 -8.40
C ASP A 177 5.67 -3.41 -9.15
N ASP A 178 6.18 -3.13 -10.36
CA ASP A 178 5.64 -2.06 -11.21
C ASP A 178 4.19 -2.33 -11.62
N MET A 179 3.83 -3.58 -11.87
CA MET A 179 2.44 -3.97 -12.15
C MET A 179 1.52 -3.76 -10.95
N LYS A 180 1.99 -4.04 -9.73
CA LYS A 180 1.24 -3.75 -8.49
C LYS A 180 1.04 -2.24 -8.31
N ILE A 181 2.11 -1.45 -8.52
CA ILE A 181 2.09 0.01 -8.46
C ILE A 181 1.09 0.58 -9.48
N LEU A 182 1.15 0.16 -10.74
CA LEU A 182 0.22 0.61 -11.79
C LEU A 182 -1.23 0.25 -11.47
N LYS A 183 -1.49 -0.99 -11.00
CA LYS A 183 -2.81 -1.43 -10.62
C LYS A 183 -3.39 -0.59 -9.49
N LEU A 184 -2.58 -0.33 -8.46
CA LEU A 184 -2.99 0.46 -7.31
C LEU A 184 -3.20 1.93 -7.70
N GLY A 185 -2.33 2.48 -8.56
CA GLY A 185 -2.50 3.79 -9.18
C GLY A 185 -3.85 3.91 -9.90
N GLY A 186 -4.28 2.85 -10.60
CA GLY A 186 -5.60 2.80 -11.25
C GLY A 186 -6.77 2.98 -10.29
N PHE A 187 -6.63 2.51 -9.05
CA PHE A 187 -7.69 2.69 -8.05
C PHE A 187 -7.68 4.06 -7.36
N ILE A 188 -6.50 4.67 -7.15
CA ILE A 188 -6.38 5.81 -6.23
C ILE A 188 -5.70 7.05 -6.81
N HIS A 189 -5.42 7.11 -8.15
CA HIS A 189 -4.77 8.27 -8.77
C HIS A 189 -5.53 9.59 -8.52
N ASP A 190 -6.84 9.52 -8.49
CA ASP A 190 -7.76 10.63 -8.33
C ASP A 190 -8.29 10.82 -6.89
N VAL A 191 -7.71 10.14 -5.89
CA VAL A 191 -8.16 10.24 -4.49
C VAL A 191 -8.19 11.67 -3.96
N GLY A 192 -7.34 12.54 -4.50
CA GLY A 192 -7.29 13.95 -4.11
C GLY A 192 -8.50 14.78 -4.54
N LYS A 193 -9.38 14.27 -5.41
CA LYS A 193 -10.66 14.90 -5.74
C LYS A 193 -11.56 15.09 -4.52
N ILE A 194 -11.36 14.29 -3.46
CA ILE A 194 -12.05 14.48 -2.17
C ILE A 194 -11.85 15.87 -1.56
N GLY A 195 -10.75 16.56 -1.91
CA GLY A 195 -10.45 17.91 -1.45
C GLY A 195 -10.88 19.02 -2.42
N ILE A 196 -11.55 18.69 -3.52
CA ILE A 196 -12.07 19.66 -4.49
C ILE A 196 -13.51 20.01 -4.12
N PRO A 197 -13.91 21.30 -4.08
CA PRO A 197 -15.29 21.69 -3.81
C PRO A 197 -16.28 21.07 -4.80
N ASP A 198 -17.41 20.59 -4.30
CA ASP A 198 -18.45 19.91 -5.11
C ASP A 198 -18.97 20.80 -6.26
N GLU A 199 -19.05 22.12 -6.03
CA GLU A 199 -19.48 23.12 -7.02
C GLU A 199 -18.56 23.14 -8.26
N ILE A 200 -17.28 22.82 -8.07
CA ILE A 200 -16.28 22.72 -9.13
C ILE A 200 -16.28 21.30 -9.72
N LEU A 201 -16.29 20.28 -8.85
CA LEU A 201 -16.18 18.89 -9.26
C LEU A 201 -17.37 18.43 -10.10
N GLN A 202 -18.59 18.87 -9.73
CA GLN A 202 -19.85 18.50 -10.40
C GLN A 202 -20.29 19.47 -11.49
N LYS A 203 -19.45 20.45 -11.84
CA LYS A 203 -19.80 21.47 -12.83
C LYS A 203 -19.91 20.86 -14.23
N VAL A 204 -21.08 20.97 -14.83
CA VAL A 204 -21.35 20.49 -16.20
C VAL A 204 -20.75 21.41 -17.28
N ASN A 205 -20.73 22.72 -17.01
CA ASN A 205 -20.15 23.70 -17.93
C ASN A 205 -18.62 23.74 -17.82
N PRO A 206 -17.89 24.20 -18.85
CA PRO A 206 -16.45 24.38 -18.76
C PRO A 206 -16.05 25.18 -17.53
N HIS A 207 -14.97 24.77 -16.88
CA HIS A 207 -14.40 25.50 -15.75
C HIS A 207 -13.85 26.86 -16.19
N THR A 208 -13.99 27.88 -15.33
CA THR A 208 -13.22 29.12 -15.48
C THR A 208 -11.73 28.87 -15.28
N PRO A 209 -10.83 29.76 -15.68
CA PRO A 209 -9.42 29.62 -15.39
C PRO A 209 -9.11 29.41 -13.90
N GLU A 210 -9.83 30.15 -13.02
CA GLU A 210 -9.65 30.06 -11.56
C GLU A 210 -10.13 28.68 -11.03
N GLU A 211 -11.29 28.23 -11.47
CA GLU A 211 -11.81 26.90 -11.11
C GLU A 211 -10.88 25.77 -11.60
N TRP A 212 -10.29 25.96 -12.80
CA TRP A 212 -9.35 24.99 -13.34
C TRP A 212 -8.06 24.91 -12.49
N GLU A 213 -7.57 26.05 -11.97
CA GLU A 213 -6.43 26.02 -11.04
C GLU A 213 -6.77 25.28 -9.75
N ILE A 214 -8.01 25.37 -9.25
CA ILE A 214 -8.47 24.60 -8.09
C ILE A 214 -8.58 23.11 -8.47
N MET A 215 -9.16 22.77 -9.62
CA MET A 215 -9.27 21.39 -10.09
C MET A 215 -7.91 20.71 -10.19
N LYS A 216 -6.89 21.40 -10.69
CA LYS A 216 -5.51 20.86 -10.78
C LYS A 216 -4.89 20.51 -9.43
N GLN A 217 -5.42 21.03 -8.31
CA GLN A 217 -4.87 20.72 -6.99
C GLN A 217 -5.13 19.28 -6.56
N HIS A 218 -6.05 18.53 -7.21
CA HIS A 218 -6.32 17.15 -6.80
C HIS A 218 -5.07 16.27 -6.81
N VAL A 219 -4.12 16.47 -7.74
CA VAL A 219 -2.88 15.68 -7.80
C VAL A 219 -1.98 15.95 -6.57
N ILE A 220 -1.92 17.19 -6.11
CA ILE A 220 -1.14 17.61 -4.93
C ILE A 220 -1.84 17.14 -3.65
N ILE A 221 -3.16 17.25 -3.58
CA ILE A 221 -3.96 16.79 -2.44
C ILE A 221 -3.84 15.27 -2.33
N GLY A 222 -3.97 14.54 -3.45
CA GLY A 222 -3.83 13.08 -3.49
C GLY A 222 -2.45 12.62 -3.03
N GLU A 223 -1.38 13.28 -3.48
CA GLU A 223 -0.03 13.01 -3.01
C GLU A 223 0.08 13.21 -1.49
N LYS A 224 -0.42 14.34 -0.95
CA LYS A 224 -0.40 14.62 0.50
C LYS A 224 -1.18 13.58 1.31
N ILE A 225 -2.31 13.09 0.81
CA ILE A 225 -3.11 12.04 1.46
C ILE A 225 -2.32 10.73 1.52
N CYS A 226 -1.62 10.36 0.45
CA CYS A 226 -0.93 9.08 0.33
C CYS A 226 0.50 9.10 0.89
N GLN A 227 1.16 10.25 0.96
CA GLN A 227 2.55 10.42 1.39
C GLN A 227 2.85 9.83 2.78
N PRO A 228 1.98 9.96 3.82
CA PRO A 228 2.25 9.39 5.14
C PRO A 228 2.22 7.85 5.18
N VAL A 229 1.75 7.19 4.12
CA VAL A 229 1.54 5.74 4.08
C VAL A 229 2.73 5.05 3.41
N PRO A 230 3.59 4.30 4.13
CA PRO A 230 4.80 3.70 3.58
C PRO A 230 4.55 2.77 2.38
N SER A 231 3.45 2.00 2.39
CA SER A 231 3.09 1.07 1.32
C SER A 231 2.63 1.74 0.02
N LEU A 232 2.44 3.07 0.02
CA LEU A 232 1.97 3.84 -1.13
C LEU A 232 3.06 4.69 -1.78
N GLN A 233 4.30 4.65 -1.27
CA GLN A 233 5.38 5.48 -1.80
C GLN A 233 5.60 5.27 -3.32
N GLY A 234 5.48 4.03 -3.78
CA GLY A 234 5.67 3.70 -5.20
C GLY A 234 4.63 4.30 -6.15
N ILE A 235 3.43 4.65 -5.66
CA ILE A 235 2.36 5.21 -6.51
C ILE A 235 2.32 6.74 -6.51
N LEU A 236 3.03 7.43 -5.59
CA LEU A 236 3.04 8.88 -5.50
C LEU A 236 3.42 9.55 -6.85
N PRO A 237 4.41 9.02 -7.60
CA PRO A 237 4.73 9.56 -8.93
C PRO A 237 3.56 9.48 -9.92
N ILE A 238 2.71 8.44 -9.84
CA ILE A 238 1.52 8.33 -10.68
C ILE A 238 0.50 9.38 -10.26
N ILE A 239 0.17 9.46 -8.96
CA ILE A 239 -0.80 10.43 -8.44
C ILE A 239 -0.42 11.86 -8.82
N ARG A 240 0.85 12.23 -8.62
CA ARG A 240 1.32 13.59 -8.87
C ARG A 240 1.40 13.92 -10.36
N SER A 241 1.88 12.97 -11.21
CA SER A 241 2.34 13.30 -12.55
C SER A 241 1.49 12.74 -13.69
N HIS A 242 0.31 12.13 -13.41
CA HIS A 242 -0.51 11.54 -14.47
C HIS A 242 -1.16 12.59 -15.40
N HIS A 243 -1.10 13.87 -15.07
CA HIS A 243 -1.54 14.98 -15.93
C HIS A 243 -0.39 15.79 -16.53
N GLU A 244 0.84 15.36 -16.35
CA GLU A 244 1.98 15.98 -17.05
C GLU A 244 1.90 15.70 -18.55
N ARG A 245 2.46 16.58 -19.37
CA ARG A 245 2.53 16.42 -20.81
C ARG A 245 3.98 16.32 -21.28
N TRP A 246 4.21 15.51 -22.29
CA TRP A 246 5.54 15.24 -22.81
C TRP A 246 6.29 16.52 -23.26
N ASP A 247 5.57 17.53 -23.74
CA ASP A 247 6.10 18.84 -24.12
C ASP A 247 6.35 19.77 -22.93
N GLY A 248 5.93 19.43 -21.72
CA GLY A 248 6.02 20.24 -20.51
C GLY A 248 4.83 21.18 -20.29
N SER A 249 3.77 21.11 -21.12
CA SER A 249 2.56 21.93 -20.95
C SER A 249 1.56 21.33 -19.95
N GLY A 250 1.92 20.23 -19.25
CA GLY A 250 1.12 19.59 -18.24
C GLY A 250 1.19 20.22 -16.86
N TYR A 251 0.67 19.55 -15.87
CA TYR A 251 0.66 19.99 -14.48
C TYR A 251 0.88 18.81 -13.53
N PRO A 252 1.30 19.02 -12.25
CA PRO A 252 1.48 20.32 -11.58
C PRO A 252 2.87 20.95 -11.78
N ASP A 253 3.89 20.16 -12.19
CA ASP A 253 5.29 20.59 -12.18
C ASP A 253 5.80 21.02 -13.57
N GLY A 254 5.03 20.81 -14.64
CA GLY A 254 5.44 21.08 -16.02
C GLY A 254 6.64 20.23 -16.46
N LEU A 255 6.67 18.98 -16.01
CA LEU A 255 7.74 18.05 -16.36
C LEU A 255 7.76 17.76 -17.86
N LYS A 256 8.96 17.70 -18.46
CA LYS A 256 9.13 17.52 -19.89
C LYS A 256 9.90 16.23 -20.20
N GLY A 257 9.39 15.46 -21.18
CA GLY A 257 10.06 14.28 -21.70
C GLY A 257 10.31 13.23 -20.61
N ASP A 258 11.51 12.68 -20.58
CA ASP A 258 11.90 11.63 -19.63
C ASP A 258 11.95 12.06 -18.16
N LYS A 259 11.74 13.36 -17.87
CA LYS A 259 11.56 13.82 -16.49
C LYS A 259 10.21 13.39 -15.90
N ILE A 260 9.22 13.08 -16.74
CA ILE A 260 7.96 12.51 -16.29
C ILE A 260 8.21 11.07 -15.84
N PRO A 261 7.84 10.65 -14.62
CA PRO A 261 8.03 9.28 -14.15
C PRO A 261 7.43 8.25 -15.11
N TYR A 262 8.19 7.21 -15.44
CA TYR A 262 7.83 6.25 -16.49
C TYR A 262 6.46 5.59 -16.26
N LEU A 263 6.16 5.18 -15.00
CA LEU A 263 4.86 4.60 -14.67
C LEU A 263 3.71 5.61 -14.79
N ALA A 264 3.98 6.91 -14.56
CA ALA A 264 2.98 7.95 -14.80
C ALA A 264 2.68 8.13 -16.29
N GLN A 265 3.72 8.08 -17.16
CA GLN A 265 3.53 8.11 -18.61
C GLN A 265 2.70 6.93 -19.11
N ILE A 266 2.94 5.73 -18.58
CA ILE A 266 2.15 4.53 -18.90
C ILE A 266 0.70 4.70 -18.43
N PHE A 267 0.53 5.20 -17.21
CA PHE A 267 -0.80 5.37 -16.61
C PHE A 267 -1.65 6.39 -17.37
N GLN A 268 -1.06 7.47 -17.85
CA GLN A 268 -1.75 8.45 -18.72
C GLN A 268 -2.47 7.81 -19.90
N MET A 269 -1.85 6.82 -20.54
CA MET A 269 -2.47 6.16 -21.69
C MET A 269 -3.74 5.43 -21.28
N ILE A 270 -3.73 4.84 -20.10
CA ILE A 270 -4.86 4.08 -19.56
C ILE A 270 -6.00 5.02 -19.21
N ASP A 271 -5.71 6.07 -18.47
CA ASP A 271 -6.68 7.06 -18.03
C ASP A 271 -7.35 7.77 -19.21
N ILE A 272 -6.54 8.31 -20.14
CA ILE A 272 -7.04 8.98 -21.34
C ILE A 272 -7.90 8.03 -22.18
N TYR A 273 -7.46 6.81 -22.39
CA TYR A 273 -8.21 5.84 -23.18
C TYR A 273 -9.54 5.52 -22.53
N ASP A 274 -9.58 5.25 -21.22
CA ASP A 274 -10.83 5.01 -20.50
C ASP A 274 -11.76 6.22 -20.57
N ALA A 275 -11.22 7.43 -20.37
CA ALA A 275 -11.98 8.68 -20.51
C ALA A 275 -12.56 8.89 -21.92
N LEU A 276 -11.89 8.41 -22.97
CA LEU A 276 -12.35 8.53 -24.35
C LEU A 276 -13.47 7.54 -24.68
N ILE A 277 -13.38 6.30 -24.19
CA ILE A 277 -14.32 5.21 -24.51
C ILE A 277 -15.48 5.07 -23.53
N SER A 278 -15.51 5.86 -22.46
CA SER A 278 -16.59 5.85 -21.47
C SER A 278 -17.61 6.95 -21.75
N GLU A 279 -18.88 6.66 -21.50
CA GLU A 279 -19.94 7.66 -21.52
C GLU A 279 -19.77 8.62 -20.33
N ARG A 280 -20.01 9.88 -20.57
CA ARG A 280 -20.08 10.93 -19.55
C ARG A 280 -21.33 11.80 -19.80
N PRO A 281 -21.91 12.46 -18.77
CA PRO A 281 -23.16 13.22 -18.92
C PRO A 281 -23.17 14.23 -20.08
N TYR A 282 -21.99 14.69 -20.49
CA TYR A 282 -21.80 15.69 -21.54
C TYR A 282 -21.06 15.16 -22.77
N LYS A 283 -20.80 13.84 -22.86
CA LYS A 283 -20.03 13.27 -23.96
C LYS A 283 -20.39 11.81 -24.20
N THR A 284 -20.80 11.47 -25.42
CA THR A 284 -20.92 10.09 -25.85
C THR A 284 -19.57 9.41 -25.97
N ALA A 285 -19.52 8.11 -25.67
CA ALA A 285 -18.33 7.29 -25.81
C ALA A 285 -17.82 7.27 -27.26
N PHE A 286 -16.54 7.44 -27.47
CA PHE A 286 -15.94 7.19 -28.77
C PHE A 286 -15.75 5.70 -29.02
N SER A 287 -15.75 5.30 -30.30
CA SER A 287 -15.29 3.98 -30.67
C SER A 287 -13.81 3.80 -30.33
N THR A 288 -13.39 2.54 -30.13
CA THR A 288 -11.99 2.19 -29.90
C THR A 288 -11.05 2.80 -30.95
N ASP A 289 -11.41 2.70 -32.23
CA ASP A 289 -10.57 3.25 -33.30
C ASP A 289 -10.46 4.77 -33.25
N LYS A 290 -11.56 5.45 -32.92
CA LYS A 290 -11.56 6.91 -32.78
C LYS A 290 -10.72 7.34 -31.57
N ALA A 291 -10.82 6.64 -30.45
CA ALA A 291 -10.00 6.90 -29.27
C ALA A 291 -8.50 6.73 -29.57
N LEU A 292 -8.10 5.64 -30.23
CA LEU A 292 -6.72 5.42 -30.63
C LEU A 292 -6.21 6.47 -31.63
N GLN A 293 -7.07 6.93 -32.54
CA GLN A 293 -6.73 8.03 -33.47
C GLN A 293 -6.47 9.35 -32.71
N ILE A 294 -7.30 9.69 -31.72
CA ILE A 294 -7.10 10.89 -30.88
C ILE A 294 -5.78 10.80 -30.14
N MET A 295 -5.48 9.66 -29.51
CA MET A 295 -4.21 9.45 -28.79
C MET A 295 -2.99 9.58 -29.71
N ALA A 296 -3.07 9.07 -30.94
CA ALA A 296 -1.99 9.25 -31.92
C ALA A 296 -1.80 10.73 -32.28
N GLN A 297 -2.87 11.48 -32.50
CA GLN A 297 -2.83 12.93 -32.75
C GLN A 297 -2.25 13.72 -31.56
N GLU A 298 -2.52 13.29 -30.31
CA GLU A 298 -1.90 13.91 -29.14
C GLU A 298 -0.40 13.67 -29.08
N ALA A 299 0.07 12.48 -29.51
CA ALA A 299 1.51 12.22 -29.62
C ALA A 299 2.16 13.07 -30.73
N GLU A 300 1.52 13.24 -31.89
CA GLU A 300 2.00 14.14 -32.96
C GLU A 300 2.10 15.58 -32.52
N LYS A 301 1.19 16.04 -31.65
CA LYS A 301 1.25 17.38 -31.01
C LYS A 301 2.34 17.52 -29.95
N GLY A 302 3.03 16.46 -29.60
CA GLY A 302 4.02 16.43 -28.53
C GLY A 302 3.44 16.35 -27.12
N TRP A 303 2.15 16.11 -26.97
CA TRP A 303 1.52 16.04 -25.64
C TRP A 303 1.78 14.72 -24.91
N ARG A 304 2.06 13.65 -25.66
CA ARG A 304 2.27 12.28 -25.14
C ARG A 304 3.58 11.70 -25.68
N ASN A 305 4.16 10.78 -24.91
CA ASN A 305 5.32 10.03 -25.36
C ASN A 305 4.94 9.17 -26.57
N PRO A 306 5.51 9.41 -27.77
CA PRO A 306 5.10 8.72 -29.01
C PRO A 306 5.37 7.20 -28.95
N GLU A 307 6.42 6.77 -28.24
CA GLU A 307 6.76 5.37 -28.10
C GLU A 307 5.71 4.64 -27.26
N ILE A 308 5.33 5.20 -26.11
CA ILE A 308 4.32 4.60 -25.22
C ILE A 308 2.96 4.58 -25.91
N VAL A 309 2.57 5.65 -26.62
CA VAL A 309 1.34 5.68 -27.43
C VAL A 309 1.33 4.57 -28.48
N SER A 310 2.43 4.39 -29.21
CA SER A 310 2.56 3.32 -30.21
C SER A 310 2.43 1.93 -29.58
N GLN A 311 3.04 1.70 -28.44
CA GLN A 311 2.94 0.45 -27.68
C GLN A 311 1.51 0.22 -27.18
N PHE A 312 0.83 1.26 -26.68
CA PHE A 312 -0.56 1.18 -26.22
C PHE A 312 -1.53 0.85 -27.36
N ILE A 313 -1.37 1.49 -28.52
CA ILE A 313 -2.17 1.18 -29.72
C ILE A 313 -2.03 -0.28 -30.13
N ARG A 314 -0.79 -0.80 -30.17
CA ARG A 314 -0.54 -2.23 -30.47
C ARG A 314 -1.20 -3.15 -29.44
N PHE A 315 -1.12 -2.80 -28.18
CA PHE A 315 -1.74 -3.53 -27.09
C PHE A 315 -3.28 -3.60 -27.24
N ILE A 316 -3.95 -2.47 -27.44
CA ILE A 316 -5.41 -2.45 -27.60
C ILE A 316 -5.86 -3.23 -28.83
N ARG A 317 -5.18 -3.05 -29.97
CA ARG A 317 -5.49 -3.80 -31.22
C ARG A 317 -5.34 -5.30 -31.04
N SER A 318 -4.33 -5.76 -30.33
CA SER A 318 -4.14 -7.19 -30.02
C SER A 318 -5.31 -7.76 -29.20
N ARG A 319 -5.83 -6.99 -28.24
CA ARG A 319 -6.99 -7.41 -27.43
C ARG A 319 -8.29 -7.49 -28.22
N VAL A 320 -8.51 -6.56 -29.14
CA VAL A 320 -9.69 -6.56 -30.01
C VAL A 320 -9.65 -7.78 -30.94
N ALA A 321 -8.50 -8.09 -31.53
CA ALA A 321 -8.32 -9.26 -32.41
C ALA A 321 -8.61 -10.59 -31.70
N VAL A 322 -8.13 -10.75 -30.45
CA VAL A 322 -8.39 -11.95 -29.63
C VAL A 322 -9.91 -12.09 -29.33
N ARG A 323 -10.58 -11.01 -28.92
CA ARG A 323 -12.02 -11.03 -28.65
C ARG A 323 -12.85 -11.36 -29.88
N SER A 324 -12.46 -10.87 -31.05
CA SER A 324 -13.14 -11.17 -32.33
C SER A 324 -12.96 -12.64 -32.74
N ALA A 325 -11.83 -13.26 -32.39
CA ALA A 325 -11.56 -14.69 -32.67
C ALA A 325 -12.32 -15.64 -31.73
N GLU A 326 -12.58 -15.23 -30.48
CA GLU A 326 -13.30 -16.04 -29.48
C GLU A 326 -14.83 -15.99 -29.63
N SER A 327 -15.38 -14.94 -30.25
CA SER A 327 -16.80 -14.73 -30.40
C SER A 327 -17.49 -15.81 -31.26
N PRO A 328 -16.90 -16.34 -32.37
CA PRO A 328 -17.52 -17.39 -33.18
C PRO A 328 -17.61 -18.75 -32.48
N LEU A 329 -16.70 -19.05 -31.56
CA LEU A 329 -16.63 -20.34 -30.86
C LEU A 329 -17.73 -20.50 -29.79
N LYS A 330 -18.19 -19.42 -29.17
CA LYS A 330 -19.31 -19.46 -28.20
C LYS A 330 -20.68 -19.64 -28.87
N MET A 331 -20.89 -19.15 -30.10
CA MET A 331 -22.14 -19.35 -30.83
C MET A 331 -22.29 -20.79 -31.36
N ALA A 332 -21.21 -21.53 -31.53
CA ALA A 332 -21.24 -22.93 -31.99
C ALA A 332 -21.56 -23.94 -30.88
N GLN A 333 -21.33 -23.57 -29.60
CA GLN A 333 -21.56 -24.46 -28.44
C GLN A 333 -22.99 -24.36 -27.85
N THR A 334 -23.77 -23.33 -28.22
CA THR A 334 -25.16 -23.15 -27.76
C THR A 334 -26.19 -23.74 -28.73
N ARG A 335 -25.76 -24.43 -29.80
CA ARG A 335 -26.60 -25.11 -30.78
C ARG A 335 -26.46 -26.65 -30.77
N LYS A 336 -26.13 -27.24 -29.61
CA LYS A 336 -26.24 -28.68 -29.42
C LYS A 336 -27.14 -28.99 -28.24
#